data_89a5cd93dbe75ebe21b7eb6a34506ab2
#
_entry.id   89a5cd93dbe75ebe21b7eb6a34506ab2
#
_cell.length_a   1.000
_cell.length_b   1.000
_cell.length_c   1.000
_cell.angle_alpha   90.00
_cell.angle_beta   90.00
_cell.angle_gamma   90.00
#
_symmetry.space_group_name_H-M   'P 1'
#
loop_
_entity.id
_entity.type
_entity.pdbx_description
1 polymer ?
#
loop_
_entity_poly.entity_id
_entity_poly.type
_entity_poly.pdbx_seq_one_letter_code
_entity_poly.pdbx_strand_id
1 'polypeptide(L)'
;MKERPILFSGAMVNAILAGTKTQTRRIVKAKGTPFPSASGAFVDMDATAQQISALHCPYGEPGDRLWVRETWYCDAIDCQVGPYIQPNNSAALMFYRATDGGTIQQWSGTLNPWRPAIHMPRWASRILLEVVDLRVERLQQISEADAAAEGALTTARTFEQIPIEPAVFAFQHLWESIHGPGSWAADPWVWVVCFQQVKG
;
A
#
# COMPACT_ATOMS: atom_id res chain seq x y z
N MET A 1 -17.82 11.93 2.11
CA MET A 1 -17.13 10.68 1.75
C MET A 1 -16.43 10.91 0.40
N LYS A 2 -15.13 10.83 0.37
CA LYS A 2 -14.31 10.98 -0.85
C LYS A 2 -13.60 9.66 -1.12
N GLU A 3 -13.32 9.38 -2.40
CA GLU A 3 -12.51 8.22 -2.79
C GLU A 3 -11.12 8.67 -3.26
N ARG A 4 -10.08 8.02 -2.77
CA ARG A 4 -8.67 8.33 -3.09
C ARG A 4 -7.91 7.07 -3.47
N PRO A 5 -6.91 7.15 -4.35
CA PRO A 5 -6.07 6.00 -4.66
C PRO A 5 -5.05 5.72 -3.55
N ILE A 6 -4.78 4.44 -3.32
CA ILE A 6 -3.66 3.99 -2.49
C ILE A 6 -2.92 2.84 -3.18
N LEU A 7 -1.59 2.87 -3.16
CA LEU A 7 -0.73 1.85 -3.76
C LEU A 7 -0.34 0.80 -2.73
N PHE A 8 -0.50 -0.48 -3.09
CA PHE A 8 0.01 -1.61 -2.32
C PHE A 8 0.79 -2.59 -3.21
N SER A 9 1.80 -3.23 -2.62
CA SER A 9 2.52 -4.35 -3.25
C SER A 9 1.64 -5.60 -3.26
N GLY A 10 1.98 -6.59 -4.09
CA GLY A 10 1.22 -7.84 -4.15
C GLY A 10 1.10 -8.58 -2.80
N ALA A 11 2.19 -8.59 -2.01
CA ALA A 11 2.16 -9.18 -0.67
C ALA A 11 1.19 -8.43 0.27
N MET A 12 1.17 -7.09 0.21
CA MET A 12 0.23 -6.28 0.99
C MET A 12 -1.22 -6.48 0.54
N VAL A 13 -1.45 -6.62 -0.77
CA VAL A 13 -2.78 -6.94 -1.31
C VAL A 13 -3.27 -8.27 -0.79
N ASN A 14 -2.44 -9.31 -0.81
CA ASN A 14 -2.80 -10.62 -0.26
C ASN A 14 -3.11 -10.55 1.23
N ALA A 15 -2.35 -9.77 2.01
CA ALA A 15 -2.62 -9.56 3.42
C ALA A 15 -3.95 -8.81 3.68
N ILE A 16 -4.32 -7.85 2.82
CA ILE A 16 -5.63 -7.17 2.88
C ILE A 16 -6.75 -8.17 2.58
N LEU A 17 -6.63 -8.96 1.51
CA LEU A 17 -7.62 -9.96 1.13
C LEU A 17 -7.78 -11.05 2.19
N ALA A 18 -6.71 -11.41 2.88
CA ALA A 18 -6.73 -12.34 4.01
C ALA A 18 -7.25 -11.69 5.33
N GLY A 19 -7.48 -10.39 5.36
CA GLY A 19 -7.91 -9.66 6.55
C GLY A 19 -6.81 -9.46 7.62
N THR A 20 -5.57 -9.78 7.32
CA THR A 20 -4.44 -9.64 8.26
C THR A 20 -3.80 -8.26 8.22
N LYS A 21 -3.99 -7.49 7.13
CA LYS A 21 -3.55 -6.10 7.03
C LYS A 21 -4.74 -5.16 7.14
N THR A 22 -4.78 -4.41 8.24
CA THR A 22 -5.86 -3.46 8.56
C THR A 22 -5.38 -2.03 8.77
N GLN A 23 -4.06 -1.80 8.67
CA GLN A 23 -3.50 -0.44 8.73
C GLN A 23 -2.29 -0.30 7.80
N THR A 24 -1.90 0.95 7.54
CA THR A 24 -0.68 1.27 6.79
C THR A 24 -0.05 2.55 7.29
N ARG A 25 1.30 2.53 7.41
CA ARG A 25 2.11 3.71 7.70
C ARG A 25 2.62 4.35 6.43
N ARG A 26 2.54 5.68 6.37
CA ARG A 26 3.00 6.47 5.23
C ARG A 26 3.73 7.71 5.74
N ILE A 27 4.94 7.95 5.24
CA ILE A 27 5.76 9.10 5.64
C ILE A 27 4.98 10.39 5.42
N VAL A 28 4.96 11.27 6.43
CA VAL A 28 4.42 12.61 6.32
C VAL A 28 5.36 13.44 5.44
N LYS A 29 4.82 13.96 4.33
CA LYS A 29 5.56 14.85 3.43
C LYS A 29 5.12 16.28 3.67
N ALA A 30 6.04 17.18 3.95
CA ALA A 30 5.74 18.61 4.01
C ALA A 30 5.35 19.12 2.60
N LYS A 31 4.30 19.95 2.54
CA LYS A 31 3.97 20.67 1.30
C LYS A 31 5.11 21.65 0.98
N GLY A 32 5.67 21.56 -0.22
CA GLY A 32 6.66 22.50 -0.72
C GLY A 32 8.12 22.06 -0.61
N THR A 33 8.41 20.91 -0.02
CA THR A 33 9.74 20.30 -0.17
C THR A 33 9.81 19.62 -1.54
N PRO A 34 10.82 19.93 -2.38
CA PRO A 34 11.05 19.15 -3.59
C PRO A 34 11.20 17.67 -3.24
N PHE A 35 10.88 16.79 -4.17
CA PHE A 35 11.10 15.34 -4.05
C PHE A 35 12.42 15.08 -3.34
N PRO A 36 12.50 14.11 -2.43
CA PRO A 36 13.70 13.91 -1.66
C PRO A 36 14.89 13.79 -2.59
N SER A 37 15.81 14.71 -2.49
CA SER A 37 17.18 14.38 -2.76
C SER A 37 17.52 13.13 -1.96
N ALA A 38 18.51 12.34 -2.33
CA ALA A 38 18.91 11.12 -1.62
C ALA A 38 19.12 11.29 -0.09
N SER A 39 18.94 12.48 0.46
CA SER A 39 19.00 12.87 1.86
C SER A 39 17.64 13.08 2.53
N GLY A 40 16.50 12.78 1.85
CA GLY A 40 15.15 12.77 2.43
C GLY A 40 14.84 13.97 3.33
N ALA A 41 14.43 15.11 2.78
CA ALA A 41 13.93 16.20 3.59
C ALA A 41 12.59 15.78 4.24
N PHE A 42 12.67 15.30 5.47
CA PHE A 42 11.51 15.05 6.32
C PHE A 42 10.95 16.38 6.85
N VAL A 43 9.68 16.37 7.22
CA VAL A 43 9.09 17.42 8.05
C VAL A 43 10.03 17.64 9.23
N ASP A 44 10.25 18.89 9.57
CA ASP A 44 11.13 19.35 10.65
C ASP A 44 11.13 18.36 11.82
N MET A 45 12.31 17.84 12.16
CA MET A 45 12.48 16.86 13.24
C MET A 45 11.94 17.36 14.58
N ASP A 46 11.82 18.67 14.74
CA ASP A 46 11.32 19.34 15.95
C ASP A 46 9.80 19.59 15.92
N ALA A 47 9.11 19.27 14.82
CA ALA A 47 7.67 19.44 14.73
C ALA A 47 6.94 18.57 15.76
N THR A 48 5.93 19.12 16.42
CA THR A 48 5.06 18.37 17.32
C THR A 48 4.00 17.58 16.57
N ALA A 49 3.47 16.49 17.17
CA ALA A 49 2.39 15.72 16.59
C ALA A 49 1.15 16.59 16.25
N GLN A 50 0.87 17.63 17.07
CA GLN A 50 -0.22 18.57 16.82
C GLN A 50 -0.01 19.40 15.55
N GLN A 51 1.21 19.90 15.34
CA GLN A 51 1.55 20.66 14.13
C GLN A 51 1.39 19.80 12.88
N ILE A 52 1.76 18.52 12.96
CA ILE A 52 1.63 17.59 11.85
C ILE A 52 0.18 17.15 11.65
N SER A 53 -0.58 16.93 12.71
CA SER A 53 -2.01 16.61 12.65
C SER A 53 -2.84 17.73 12.01
N ALA A 54 -2.38 18.98 12.08
CA ALA A 54 -2.98 20.11 11.37
C ALA A 54 -2.75 20.07 9.85
N LEU A 55 -1.84 19.22 9.36
CA LEU A 55 -1.66 18.98 7.95
C LEU A 55 -2.80 18.12 7.41
N HIS A 56 -3.25 18.42 6.20
CA HIS A 56 -4.25 17.59 5.55
C HIS A 56 -3.65 16.25 5.10
N CYS A 57 -4.18 15.15 5.61
CA CYS A 57 -3.74 13.81 5.21
C CYS A 57 -4.12 13.52 3.75
N PRO A 58 -3.18 13.14 2.89
CA PRO A 58 -3.47 12.83 1.50
C PRO A 58 -4.34 11.57 1.32
N TYR A 59 -4.45 10.75 2.36
CA TYR A 59 -5.24 9.52 2.34
C TYR A 59 -6.68 9.71 2.84
N GLY A 60 -7.07 10.92 3.26
CA GLY A 60 -8.42 11.24 3.69
C GLY A 60 -8.57 11.29 5.21
N GLU A 61 -9.82 11.20 5.64
CA GLU A 61 -10.27 11.27 7.02
C GLU A 61 -11.15 10.05 7.32
N PRO A 62 -11.42 9.71 8.59
CA PRO A 62 -12.37 8.65 8.92
C PRO A 62 -13.70 8.81 8.17
N GLY A 63 -14.18 7.72 7.55
CA GLY A 63 -15.35 7.71 6.67
C GLY A 63 -15.03 7.96 5.18
N ASP A 64 -13.84 8.41 4.82
CA ASP A 64 -13.39 8.43 3.42
C ASP A 64 -12.99 7.03 2.94
N ARG A 65 -12.88 6.84 1.63
CA ARG A 65 -12.57 5.56 1.02
C ARG A 65 -11.25 5.59 0.25
N LEU A 66 -10.55 4.46 0.29
CA LEU A 66 -9.32 4.23 -0.45
C LEU A 66 -9.55 3.09 -1.45
N TRP A 67 -9.40 3.37 -2.73
CA TRP A 67 -9.38 2.33 -3.73
C TRP A 67 -7.95 1.86 -3.99
N VAL A 68 -7.74 0.55 -3.88
CA VAL A 68 -6.41 -0.05 -3.94
C VAL A 68 -5.93 -0.14 -5.39
N ARG A 69 -4.70 0.31 -5.61
CA ARG A 69 -3.97 0.14 -6.87
C ARG A 69 -2.94 -0.96 -6.70
N GLU A 70 -3.05 -1.97 -7.53
CA GLU A 70 -2.15 -3.12 -7.58
C GLU A 70 -1.68 -3.38 -9.01
N THR A 71 -0.67 -4.22 -9.20
CA THR A 71 -0.23 -4.64 -10.53
C THR A 71 -1.31 -5.49 -11.19
N TRP A 72 -1.72 -5.12 -12.39
CA TRP A 72 -2.91 -5.63 -13.07
C TRP A 72 -2.68 -5.90 -14.56
N TYR A 73 -3.60 -6.63 -15.18
CA TYR A 73 -3.68 -6.84 -16.61
C TYR A 73 -5.15 -6.97 -17.04
N CYS A 74 -5.44 -6.57 -18.27
CA CYS A 74 -6.75 -6.77 -18.90
C CYS A 74 -6.50 -7.29 -20.32
N ASP A 75 -7.24 -8.30 -20.71
CA ASP A 75 -7.08 -8.96 -22.02
C ASP A 75 -7.75 -8.22 -23.18
N ALA A 76 -8.66 -7.29 -22.89
CA ALA A 76 -9.34 -6.52 -23.93
C ALA A 76 -8.40 -5.51 -24.61
N ILE A 77 -8.54 -5.35 -25.92
CA ILE A 77 -7.73 -4.44 -26.75
C ILE A 77 -7.87 -2.99 -26.25
N ASP A 78 -9.06 -2.55 -25.90
CA ASP A 78 -9.34 -1.18 -25.45
C ASP A 78 -8.61 -0.80 -24.15
N CYS A 79 -8.29 -1.78 -23.31
CA CYS A 79 -7.49 -1.53 -22.11
C CYS A 79 -6.00 -1.81 -22.31
N GLN A 80 -5.56 -2.19 -23.51
CA GLN A 80 -4.14 -2.40 -23.82
C GLN A 80 -3.44 -1.15 -24.35
N VAL A 81 -4.22 -0.21 -24.88
CA VAL A 81 -3.71 1.06 -25.42
C VAL A 81 -4.18 2.19 -24.50
N GLY A 82 -3.26 2.97 -23.96
CA GLY A 82 -3.65 4.13 -23.13
C GLY A 82 -4.38 5.23 -23.91
N PRO A 83 -5.24 6.04 -23.28
CA PRO A 83 -5.61 6.00 -21.88
C PRO A 83 -6.51 4.80 -21.56
N TYR A 84 -6.20 4.01 -20.59
CA TYR A 84 -6.89 2.77 -20.23
C TYR A 84 -8.40 2.98 -20.04
N ILE A 85 -9.15 2.80 -21.12
CA ILE A 85 -10.60 2.97 -21.15
C ILE A 85 -11.23 1.70 -20.56
N GLN A 86 -12.31 1.88 -19.80
CA GLN A 86 -13.08 0.74 -19.32
C GLN A 86 -13.65 -0.02 -20.51
N PRO A 87 -13.40 -1.35 -20.62
CA PRO A 87 -13.92 -2.11 -21.74
C PRO A 87 -15.45 -2.08 -21.76
N ASN A 88 -16.03 -1.82 -22.90
CA ASN A 88 -17.48 -1.96 -23.11
C ASN A 88 -17.91 -3.42 -23.25
N ASN A 89 -16.93 -4.32 -23.31
CA ASN A 89 -17.16 -5.75 -23.48
C ASN A 89 -17.26 -6.45 -22.13
N SER A 90 -18.40 -7.01 -21.80
CA SER A 90 -18.63 -7.82 -20.60
C SER A 90 -17.78 -9.12 -20.54
N ALA A 91 -17.15 -9.50 -21.66
CA ALA A 91 -16.26 -10.66 -21.74
C ALA A 91 -14.79 -10.32 -21.43
N ALA A 92 -14.44 -9.04 -21.21
CA ALA A 92 -13.08 -8.66 -20.87
C ALA A 92 -12.69 -9.20 -19.48
N LEU A 93 -11.58 -9.93 -19.44
CA LEU A 93 -11.07 -10.54 -18.21
C LEU A 93 -10.04 -9.62 -17.55
N MET A 94 -10.22 -9.41 -16.27
CA MET A 94 -9.29 -8.67 -15.42
C MET A 94 -8.46 -9.64 -14.59
N PHE A 95 -7.16 -9.40 -14.57
CA PHE A 95 -6.20 -10.21 -13.81
C PHE A 95 -5.39 -9.32 -12.88
N TYR A 96 -5.04 -9.86 -11.73
CA TYR A 96 -4.29 -9.16 -10.70
C TYR A 96 -3.07 -9.99 -10.30
N ARG A 97 -1.89 -9.40 -10.41
CA ARG A 97 -0.65 -10.15 -10.20
C ARG A 97 -0.56 -10.79 -8.81
N ALA A 98 -1.19 -10.17 -7.82
CA ALA A 98 -1.20 -10.68 -6.46
C ALA A 98 -1.86 -12.06 -6.34
N THR A 99 -2.92 -12.33 -7.12
CA THR A 99 -3.70 -13.59 -7.08
C THR A 99 -3.52 -14.46 -8.31
N ASP A 100 -3.36 -13.85 -9.49
CA ASP A 100 -3.42 -14.54 -10.79
C ASP A 100 -2.04 -14.67 -11.45
N GLY A 101 -0.97 -14.29 -10.74
CA GLY A 101 0.40 -14.20 -11.29
C GLY A 101 0.92 -15.48 -11.95
N GLY A 102 0.52 -16.65 -11.43
CA GLY A 102 0.88 -17.95 -11.99
C GLY A 102 0.11 -18.33 -13.26
N THR A 103 -1.15 -17.91 -13.36
CA THR A 103 -2.06 -18.30 -14.45
C THR A 103 -1.71 -17.63 -15.77
N ILE A 104 -1.34 -16.35 -15.74
CA ILE A 104 -1.02 -15.58 -16.96
C ILE A 104 0.31 -15.99 -17.57
N GLN A 105 1.29 -16.41 -16.79
CA GLN A 105 2.58 -16.89 -17.32
C GLN A 105 2.40 -18.10 -18.26
N GLN A 106 1.36 -18.89 -18.07
CA GLN A 106 1.06 -20.04 -18.94
C GLN A 106 0.39 -19.64 -20.26
N TRP A 107 -0.30 -18.50 -20.30
CA TRP A 107 -1.13 -18.12 -21.46
C TRP A 107 -0.45 -17.16 -22.42
N SER A 108 0.44 -16.32 -21.96
CA SER A 108 0.82 -15.15 -22.76
C SER A 108 1.99 -15.37 -23.69
N GLY A 109 2.74 -16.49 -23.67
CA GLY A 109 3.87 -16.70 -24.58
C GLY A 109 4.69 -15.43 -24.93
N THR A 110 4.28 -14.27 -24.45
CA THR A 110 4.71 -12.91 -24.75
C THR A 110 5.17 -12.18 -23.50
N LEU A 111 6.13 -11.32 -23.70
CA LEU A 111 6.79 -10.39 -22.77
C LEU A 111 5.80 -9.69 -21.79
N ASN A 112 5.86 -10.10 -20.52
CA ASN A 112 5.33 -9.42 -19.34
C ASN A 112 4.09 -8.51 -19.59
N PRO A 113 2.86 -9.05 -19.60
CA PRO A 113 1.65 -8.27 -19.85
C PRO A 113 1.27 -7.35 -18.68
N TRP A 114 1.94 -7.50 -17.53
CA TRP A 114 1.62 -6.82 -16.30
C TRP A 114 1.86 -5.32 -16.35
N ARG A 115 0.87 -4.55 -15.95
CA ARG A 115 0.93 -3.10 -15.85
C ARG A 115 1.22 -2.66 -14.43
N PRO A 116 2.12 -1.70 -14.25
CA PRO A 116 2.41 -1.14 -12.93
C PRO A 116 1.16 -0.57 -12.25
N ALA A 117 1.09 -0.73 -10.94
CA ALA A 117 -0.01 -0.24 -10.11
C ALA A 117 -0.29 1.27 -10.27
N ILE A 118 0.74 2.09 -10.54
CA ILE A 118 0.60 3.54 -10.74
C ILE A 118 -0.29 3.91 -11.93
N HIS A 119 -0.48 3.01 -12.88
CA HIS A 119 -1.31 3.20 -14.07
C HIS A 119 -2.71 2.57 -13.94
N MET A 120 -3.03 1.96 -12.79
CA MET A 120 -4.34 1.35 -12.59
C MET A 120 -5.43 2.42 -12.50
N PRO A 121 -6.45 2.38 -13.36
CA PRO A 121 -7.59 3.30 -13.25
C PRO A 121 -8.57 2.85 -12.15
N ARG A 122 -9.46 3.76 -11.71
CA ARG A 122 -10.44 3.46 -10.65
C ARG A 122 -11.34 2.28 -10.99
N TRP A 123 -11.81 2.20 -12.22
CA TRP A 123 -12.72 1.13 -12.67
C TRP A 123 -12.08 -0.27 -12.60
N ALA A 124 -10.75 -0.37 -12.68
CA ALA A 124 -10.03 -1.64 -12.59
C ALA A 124 -9.76 -2.09 -11.14
N SER A 125 -10.00 -1.23 -10.17
CA SER A 125 -9.77 -1.57 -8.76
C SER A 125 -10.89 -2.45 -8.21
N ARG A 126 -10.52 -3.59 -7.66
CA ARG A 126 -11.42 -4.58 -7.03
C ARG A 126 -11.49 -4.46 -5.51
N ILE A 127 -10.61 -3.70 -4.89
CA ILE A 127 -10.53 -3.57 -3.43
C ILE A 127 -10.81 -2.13 -3.04
N LEU A 128 -11.84 -1.96 -2.22
CA LEU A 128 -12.24 -0.69 -1.63
C LEU A 128 -12.09 -0.79 -0.11
N LEU A 129 -11.40 0.17 0.47
CA LEU A 129 -11.16 0.27 1.90
C LEU A 129 -11.86 1.51 2.44
N GLU A 130 -12.43 1.44 3.63
CA GLU A 130 -12.95 2.58 4.37
C GLU A 130 -11.95 2.96 5.47
N VAL A 131 -11.58 4.23 5.56
CA VAL A 131 -10.73 4.74 6.62
C VAL A 131 -11.54 4.77 7.91
N VAL A 132 -11.09 4.04 8.93
CA VAL A 132 -11.77 3.97 10.23
C VAL A 132 -11.08 4.81 11.29
N ASP A 133 -9.76 4.98 11.18
CA ASP A 133 -8.98 5.82 12.09
C ASP A 133 -7.77 6.41 11.37
N LEU A 134 -7.36 7.60 11.81
CA LEU A 134 -6.19 8.30 11.29
C LEU A 134 -5.46 8.97 12.44
N ARG A 135 -4.17 8.66 12.59
CA ARG A 135 -3.32 9.29 13.58
C ARG A 135 -1.92 9.57 13.03
N VAL A 136 -1.17 10.37 13.75
CA VAL A 136 0.23 10.71 13.47
C VAL A 136 1.09 10.23 14.62
N GLU A 137 2.17 9.53 14.30
CA GLU A 137 3.15 9.07 15.31
C GLU A 137 4.56 9.02 14.70
N ARG A 138 5.57 8.86 15.54
CA ARG A 138 6.90 8.51 15.08
C ARG A 138 6.91 7.04 14.63
N LEU A 139 7.68 6.73 13.61
CA LEU A 139 7.73 5.38 13.03
C LEU A 139 8.05 4.30 14.07
N GLN A 140 9.02 4.60 14.97
CA GLN A 140 9.46 3.63 15.98
C GLN A 140 8.52 3.50 17.18
N GLN A 141 7.46 4.33 17.27
CA GLN A 141 6.41 4.19 18.28
C GLN A 141 5.42 3.04 17.95
N ILE A 142 5.65 2.31 16.87
CA ILE A 142 4.84 1.17 16.47
C ILE A 142 4.82 0.10 17.56
N SER A 143 3.63 -0.38 17.92
CA SER A 143 3.46 -1.52 18.81
C SER A 143 3.55 -2.86 18.06
N GLU A 144 3.75 -3.97 18.80
CA GLU A 144 3.69 -5.31 18.21
C GLU A 144 2.34 -5.61 17.53
N ALA A 145 1.24 -5.16 18.15
CA ALA A 145 -0.10 -5.31 17.57
C ALA A 145 -0.26 -4.52 16.26
N ASP A 146 0.26 -3.30 16.23
CA ASP A 146 0.23 -2.47 15.02
C ASP A 146 1.11 -3.06 13.91
N ALA A 147 2.29 -3.57 14.24
CA ALA A 147 3.17 -4.21 13.28
C ALA A 147 2.52 -5.48 12.68
N ALA A 148 1.81 -6.25 13.50
CA ALA A 148 1.01 -7.36 13.01
C ALA A 148 -0.12 -6.90 12.09
N ALA A 149 -0.81 -5.81 12.43
CA ALA A 149 -1.88 -5.21 11.63
C ALA A 149 -1.38 -4.55 10.31
N GLU A 150 -0.08 -4.26 10.19
CA GLU A 150 0.58 -3.92 8.91
C GLU A 150 0.74 -5.14 7.98
N GLY A 151 0.45 -6.35 8.46
CA GLY A 151 0.62 -7.60 7.71
C GLY A 151 2.07 -8.11 7.66
N ALA A 152 2.95 -7.61 8.53
CA ALA A 152 4.37 -7.95 8.51
C ALA A 152 4.66 -9.43 8.79
N LEU A 153 3.80 -10.08 9.57
CA LEU A 153 3.98 -11.51 9.95
C LEU A 153 3.73 -12.50 8.80
N THR A 154 3.09 -12.09 7.72
CA THR A 154 2.76 -12.98 6.60
C THR A 154 3.96 -13.37 5.76
N THR A 155 5.04 -12.61 5.80
CA THR A 155 6.26 -12.87 5.04
C THR A 155 7.28 -13.76 5.78
N ALA A 156 7.21 -13.84 7.10
CA ALA A 156 8.17 -14.59 7.92
C ALA A 156 7.81 -16.08 8.13
N ARG A 157 6.63 -16.53 7.71
CA ARG A 157 6.12 -17.89 8.00
C ARG A 157 6.54 -19.01 7.04
N THR A 158 7.59 -18.84 6.25
CA THR A 158 8.00 -19.89 5.28
C THR A 158 9.00 -20.92 5.83
N PHE A 159 9.42 -20.84 7.09
CA PHE A 159 10.33 -21.83 7.68
C PHE A 159 9.84 -22.29 9.07
N GLU A 160 9.44 -23.53 9.16
CA GLU A 160 8.86 -24.20 10.34
C GLU A 160 9.80 -24.32 11.59
N GLN A 161 10.96 -23.70 11.61
CA GLN A 161 11.96 -23.87 12.69
C GLN A 161 12.64 -22.59 13.16
N ILE A 162 12.16 -21.39 12.78
CA ILE A 162 12.75 -20.13 13.27
C ILE A 162 11.89 -19.59 14.41
N PRO A 163 12.50 -19.11 15.53
CA PRO A 163 11.75 -18.42 16.58
C PRO A 163 10.87 -17.33 15.96
N ILE A 164 9.63 -17.18 16.43
CA ILE A 164 8.71 -16.15 15.96
C ILE A 164 9.39 -14.81 16.24
N GLU A 165 9.90 -14.18 15.18
CA GLU A 165 10.46 -12.84 15.31
C GLU A 165 9.35 -11.86 15.72
N PRO A 166 9.66 -10.89 16.61
CA PRO A 166 8.72 -9.84 16.95
C PRO A 166 8.18 -9.16 15.69
N ALA A 167 6.89 -8.83 15.70
CA ALA A 167 6.25 -8.24 14.53
C ALA A 167 6.89 -6.89 14.15
N VAL A 168 7.34 -6.13 15.14
CA VAL A 168 8.08 -4.87 14.93
C VAL A 168 9.37 -5.11 14.16
N PHE A 169 10.11 -6.18 14.45
CA PHE A 169 11.35 -6.49 13.74
C PHE A 169 11.07 -6.87 12.27
N ALA A 170 10.07 -7.71 12.03
CA ALA A 170 9.63 -8.04 10.65
C ALA A 170 9.16 -6.80 9.90
N PHE A 171 8.46 -5.88 10.58
CA PHE A 171 8.03 -4.61 10.00
C PHE A 171 9.22 -3.69 9.69
N GLN A 172 10.22 -3.61 10.56
CA GLN A 172 11.45 -2.84 10.31
C GLN A 172 12.13 -3.30 9.02
N HIS A 173 12.32 -4.60 8.84
CA HIS A 173 12.91 -5.14 7.61
C HIS A 173 12.07 -4.82 6.38
N LEU A 174 10.75 -4.96 6.47
CA LEU A 174 9.85 -4.57 5.39
C LEU A 174 9.97 -3.06 5.07
N TRP A 175 10.01 -2.22 6.09
CA TRP A 175 10.15 -0.77 5.94
C TRP A 175 11.45 -0.40 5.22
N GLU A 176 12.59 -0.93 5.67
CA GLU A 176 13.89 -0.66 5.06
C GLU A 176 13.99 -1.23 3.63
N SER A 177 13.33 -2.33 3.33
CA SER A 177 13.27 -2.87 1.97
C SER A 177 12.53 -1.93 0.99
N ILE A 178 11.59 -1.14 1.49
CA ILE A 178 10.77 -0.21 0.70
C ILE A 178 11.42 1.18 0.62
N HIS A 179 11.97 1.67 1.73
CA HIS A 179 12.44 3.05 1.87
C HIS A 179 13.96 3.20 1.85
N GLY A 180 14.68 2.08 1.82
CA GLY A 180 16.13 2.02 1.81
C GLY A 180 16.77 1.88 3.21
N PRO A 181 18.06 1.49 3.26
CA PRO A 181 18.79 1.31 4.51
C PRO A 181 18.82 2.62 5.34
N GLY A 182 18.71 2.50 6.65
CA GLY A 182 18.73 3.63 7.59
C GLY A 182 17.40 4.41 7.67
N SER A 183 16.41 4.10 6.85
CA SER A 183 15.11 4.76 6.89
C SER A 183 14.33 4.47 8.18
N TRP A 184 14.59 3.35 8.83
CA TRP A 184 14.07 3.05 10.16
C TRP A 184 14.73 3.92 11.23
N ALA A 185 16.05 4.03 11.21
CA ALA A 185 16.82 4.83 12.18
C ALA A 185 16.50 6.32 12.09
N ALA A 186 16.06 6.81 10.94
CA ALA A 186 15.62 8.19 10.75
C ALA A 186 14.34 8.54 11.53
N ASP A 187 13.60 7.53 12.00
CA ASP A 187 12.37 7.68 12.80
C ASP A 187 11.43 8.80 12.32
N PRO A 188 11.01 8.77 11.04
CA PRO A 188 10.20 9.84 10.49
C PRO A 188 8.79 9.89 11.12
N TRP A 189 8.15 11.06 11.02
CA TRP A 189 6.72 11.16 11.25
C TRP A 189 5.95 10.41 10.17
N VAL A 190 4.93 9.63 10.59
CA VAL A 190 4.10 8.83 9.70
C VAL A 190 2.61 9.09 9.95
N TRP A 191 1.85 9.10 8.89
CA TRP A 191 0.41 8.87 8.93
C TRP A 191 0.16 7.39 9.17
N VAL A 192 -0.56 7.06 10.22
CA VAL A 192 -1.10 5.73 10.45
C VAL A 192 -2.55 5.75 10.00
N VAL A 193 -2.83 5.05 8.94
CA VAL A 193 -4.17 4.94 8.36
C VAL A 193 -4.71 3.57 8.67
N CYS A 194 -5.72 3.50 9.54
CA CYS A 194 -6.45 2.27 9.84
C CYS A 194 -7.65 2.16 8.91
N PHE A 195 -7.91 0.97 8.41
CA PHE A 195 -8.99 0.76 7.44
C PHE A 195 -9.64 -0.61 7.61
N GLN A 196 -10.85 -0.71 7.09
CA GLN A 196 -11.56 -1.96 6.90
C GLN A 196 -11.93 -2.15 5.42
N GLN A 197 -12.00 -3.41 4.98
CA GLN A 197 -12.43 -3.70 3.62
C GLN A 197 -13.96 -3.52 3.51
N VAL A 198 -14.37 -2.72 2.53
CA VAL A 198 -15.80 -2.59 2.18
C VAL A 198 -16.17 -3.83 1.38
N LYS A 199 -17.02 -4.68 1.95
CA LYS A 199 -17.61 -5.82 1.24
C LYS A 199 -18.71 -5.28 0.34
N GLY A 200 -18.60 -5.50 -0.95
CA GLY A 200 -19.63 -5.22 -1.94
C GLY A 200 -20.75 -6.25 -1.91
#